data_0befef819d168e0ef7749b75ad6b2a6f
#
_entry.id   0befef819d168e0ef7749b75ad6b2a6f
#
_cell.length_a   1.000
_cell.length_b   1.000
_cell.length_c   1.000
_cell.angle_alpha   90.00
_cell.angle_beta   90.00
_cell.angle_gamma   90.00
#
_symmetry.space_group_name_H-M   'P 1'
#
loop_
_entity.id
_entity.type
_entity.pdbx_description
1 polymer ?
#
loop_
_entity_poly.entity_id
_entity_poly.type
_entity_poly.pdbx_seq_one_letter_code
_entity_poly.pdbx_strand_id
1 'polypeptide(L)'
;MRVIRFFEDWVIIASFMVIVLVTFVNVLSRYIFKASLAFSEEITINLLVVLTMMGAVVGIRLGAHLGFSYLVDNAKGSVRRALLITGTTLIVLFLAVLLIWGGEMTIAQGLRGRATPSLGIPQWLFTLSIPLAGLLGILRSIQALRTALQIGRASCRERV
;
A
#
# COMPACT_ATOMS: atom_id res chain seq x y z
N MET A 1 8.80 -1.14 -16.13
CA MET A 1 8.01 -0.25 -15.27
C MET A 1 6.50 -0.24 -15.57
N ARG A 2 6.04 -0.35 -16.83
CA ARG A 2 4.59 -0.45 -17.14
C ARG A 2 3.92 -1.69 -16.54
N VAL A 3 4.58 -2.82 -16.57
CA VAL A 3 4.05 -4.11 -16.06
C VAL A 3 3.76 -4.05 -14.55
N ILE A 4 4.67 -3.47 -13.77
CA ILE A 4 4.50 -3.35 -12.31
C ILE A 4 3.31 -2.44 -11.97
N ARG A 5 3.14 -1.32 -12.70
CA ARG A 5 1.98 -0.42 -12.53
C ARG A 5 0.67 -1.13 -12.83
N PHE A 6 0.63 -1.86 -13.92
CA PHE A 6 -0.53 -2.64 -14.33
C PHE A 6 -0.90 -3.68 -13.26
N PHE A 7 0.09 -4.37 -12.71
CA PHE A 7 -0.11 -5.34 -11.62
C PHE A 7 -0.66 -4.68 -10.34
N GLU A 8 -0.05 -3.56 -9.90
CA GLU A 8 -0.51 -2.79 -8.73
C GLU A 8 -1.98 -2.38 -8.88
N ASP A 9 -2.32 -1.77 -10.02
CA ASP A 9 -3.66 -1.25 -10.30
C ASP A 9 -4.71 -2.40 -10.39
N TRP A 10 -4.36 -3.54 -11.01
CA TRP A 10 -5.24 -4.71 -11.09
C TRP A 10 -5.50 -5.37 -9.74
N VAL A 11 -4.48 -5.50 -8.91
CA VAL A 11 -4.64 -6.08 -7.56
C VAL A 11 -5.60 -5.23 -6.72
N ILE A 12 -5.48 -3.90 -6.81
CA ILE A 12 -6.38 -2.98 -6.10
C ILE A 12 -7.81 -3.12 -6.60
N ILE A 13 -8.00 -3.05 -7.93
CA ILE A 13 -9.34 -3.14 -8.54
C ILE A 13 -9.98 -4.49 -8.22
N ALA A 14 -9.26 -5.59 -8.37
CA ALA A 14 -9.76 -6.93 -8.10
C ALA A 14 -10.12 -7.09 -6.61
N SER A 15 -9.24 -6.67 -5.69
CA SER A 15 -9.50 -6.75 -4.25
C SER A 15 -10.73 -5.92 -3.86
N PHE A 16 -10.84 -4.70 -4.37
CA PHE A 16 -12.00 -3.84 -4.11
C PHE A 16 -13.29 -4.44 -4.65
N MET A 17 -13.28 -4.93 -5.90
CA MET A 17 -14.46 -5.55 -6.52
C MET A 17 -14.94 -6.77 -5.73
N VAL A 18 -14.02 -7.65 -5.29
CA VAL A 18 -14.36 -8.82 -4.48
C VAL A 18 -14.91 -8.40 -3.11
N ILE A 19 -14.31 -7.42 -2.44
CA ILE A 19 -14.83 -6.91 -1.16
C ILE A 19 -16.27 -6.41 -1.32
N VAL A 20 -16.53 -5.57 -2.31
CA VAL A 20 -17.87 -5.02 -2.56
C VAL A 20 -18.88 -6.14 -2.85
N LEU A 21 -18.51 -7.09 -3.69
CA LEU A 21 -19.40 -8.18 -4.11
C LEU A 21 -19.72 -9.12 -2.93
N VAL A 22 -18.71 -9.54 -2.17
CA VAL A 22 -18.86 -10.39 -0.98
C VAL A 22 -19.69 -9.72 0.09
N THR A 23 -19.39 -8.43 0.38
CA THR A 23 -20.16 -7.66 1.36
C THR A 23 -21.61 -7.47 0.92
N PHE A 24 -21.86 -7.18 -0.35
CA PHE A 24 -23.21 -7.04 -0.90
C PHE A 24 -24.00 -8.35 -0.77
N VAL A 25 -23.40 -9.49 -1.15
CA VAL A 25 -24.03 -10.81 -1.01
C VAL A 25 -24.32 -11.14 0.46
N ASN A 26 -23.39 -10.80 1.37
CA ASN A 26 -23.60 -11.02 2.81
C ASN A 26 -24.77 -10.19 3.36
N VAL A 27 -24.86 -8.92 2.93
CA VAL A 27 -25.99 -8.05 3.28
C VAL A 27 -27.32 -8.64 2.79
N LEU A 28 -27.40 -9.05 1.52
CA LEU A 28 -28.61 -9.69 0.96
C LEU A 28 -28.97 -10.97 1.72
N SER A 29 -27.97 -11.84 2.00
CA SER A 29 -28.17 -13.07 2.76
C SER A 29 -28.73 -12.80 4.15
N ARG A 30 -28.24 -11.77 4.82
CA ARG A 30 -28.72 -11.38 6.15
C ARG A 30 -30.17 -10.87 6.15
N TYR A 31 -30.55 -10.09 5.12
CA TYR A 31 -31.91 -9.53 5.03
C TYR A 31 -32.94 -10.54 4.50
N ILE A 32 -32.56 -11.37 3.51
CA ILE A 32 -33.48 -12.32 2.89
C ILE A 32 -33.56 -13.63 3.66
N PHE A 33 -32.39 -14.22 4.02
CA PHE A 33 -32.31 -15.54 4.64
C PHE A 33 -32.12 -15.47 6.16
N LYS A 34 -31.96 -14.28 6.74
CA LYS A 34 -31.63 -14.05 8.16
C LYS A 34 -30.38 -14.82 8.62
N ALA A 35 -29.51 -15.15 7.68
CA ALA A 35 -28.26 -15.88 7.90
C ALA A 35 -27.06 -14.99 7.56
N SER A 36 -26.10 -14.87 8.47
CA SER A 36 -24.83 -14.18 8.22
C SER A 36 -23.82 -15.21 7.71
N LEU A 37 -23.09 -14.83 6.65
CA LEU A 37 -22.03 -15.66 6.06
C LEU A 37 -20.70 -15.36 6.78
N ALA A 38 -20.30 -16.23 7.72
CA ALA A 38 -19.07 -16.04 8.51
C ALA A 38 -17.81 -15.87 7.65
N PHE A 39 -17.74 -16.56 6.50
CA PHE A 39 -16.61 -16.45 5.57
C PHE A 39 -16.49 -15.07 4.91
N SER A 40 -17.58 -14.30 4.84
CA SER A 40 -17.57 -12.98 4.19
C SER A 40 -16.75 -11.96 4.99
N GLU A 41 -16.84 -11.99 6.31
CA GLU A 41 -16.04 -11.13 7.19
C GLU A 41 -14.56 -11.45 7.04
N GLU A 42 -14.23 -12.74 7.00
CA GLU A 42 -12.87 -13.22 6.89
C GLU A 42 -12.21 -12.80 5.56
N ILE A 43 -12.90 -12.98 4.43
CA ILE A 43 -12.43 -12.52 3.12
C ILE A 43 -12.25 -11.00 3.11
N THR A 44 -13.26 -10.29 3.60
CA THR A 44 -13.26 -8.81 3.59
C THR A 44 -12.08 -8.25 4.37
N ILE A 45 -11.81 -8.75 5.58
CA ILE A 45 -10.70 -8.29 6.42
C ILE A 45 -9.35 -8.58 5.74
N ASN A 46 -9.17 -9.79 5.23
CA ASN A 46 -7.91 -10.18 4.59
C ASN A 46 -7.66 -9.40 3.28
N LEU A 47 -8.68 -9.23 2.44
CA LEU A 47 -8.57 -8.43 1.22
C LEU A 47 -8.42 -6.93 1.51
N LEU A 48 -8.97 -6.43 2.62
CA LEU A 48 -8.77 -5.05 3.05
C LEU A 48 -7.30 -4.78 3.37
N VAL A 49 -6.59 -5.74 3.98
CA VAL A 49 -5.15 -5.63 4.21
C VAL A 49 -4.40 -5.55 2.87
N VAL A 50 -4.72 -6.41 1.90
CA VAL A 50 -4.12 -6.36 0.56
C VAL A 50 -4.40 -5.02 -0.11
N LEU A 51 -5.65 -4.56 -0.08
CA LEU A 51 -6.10 -3.31 -0.68
C LEU A 51 -5.38 -2.09 -0.08
N THR A 52 -5.29 -2.03 1.26
CA THR A 52 -4.64 -0.90 1.95
C THR A 52 -3.14 -0.88 1.70
N MET A 53 -2.47 -2.02 1.73
CA MET A 53 -1.04 -2.11 1.49
C MET A 53 -0.68 -1.73 0.04
N MET A 54 -1.40 -2.28 -0.94
CA MET A 54 -1.19 -1.93 -2.35
C MET A 54 -1.63 -0.49 -2.67
N GLY A 55 -2.71 -0.03 -2.04
CA GLY A 55 -3.17 1.36 -2.14
C GLY A 55 -2.14 2.36 -1.62
N ALA A 56 -1.44 2.04 -0.53
CA ALA A 56 -0.34 2.86 -0.03
C ALA A 56 0.82 2.98 -1.05
N VAL A 57 1.18 1.88 -1.73
CA VAL A 57 2.21 1.90 -2.79
C VAL A 57 1.80 2.80 -3.95
N VAL A 58 0.54 2.71 -4.39
CA VAL A 58 0.01 3.59 -5.45
C VAL A 58 -0.08 5.04 -4.97
N GLY A 59 -0.45 5.28 -3.72
CA GLY A 59 -0.43 6.61 -3.11
C GLY A 59 0.96 7.25 -3.14
N ILE A 60 2.01 6.50 -2.81
CA ILE A 60 3.41 6.95 -2.94
C ILE A 60 3.74 7.30 -4.40
N ARG A 61 3.32 6.46 -5.34
CA ARG A 61 3.54 6.66 -6.77
C ARG A 61 2.90 7.96 -7.29
N LEU A 62 1.69 8.27 -6.82
CA LEU A 62 0.93 9.46 -7.20
C LEU A 62 1.37 10.73 -6.45
N GLY A 63 2.34 10.61 -5.54
CA GLY A 63 2.79 11.72 -4.72
C GLY A 63 1.80 12.11 -3.60
N ALA A 64 0.75 11.32 -3.38
CA ALA A 64 -0.26 11.58 -2.36
C ALA A 64 0.27 11.46 -0.92
N HIS A 65 1.41 10.79 -0.73
CA HIS A 65 2.12 10.77 0.56
C HIS A 65 2.83 12.08 0.90
N LEU A 66 2.87 13.00 -0.06
CA LEU A 66 3.28 14.37 0.19
C LEU A 66 2.10 15.16 0.80
N GLY A 67 1.52 14.69 1.90
CA GLY A 67 0.68 15.51 2.78
C GLY A 67 1.44 16.76 3.26
N PHE A 68 2.76 16.74 3.11
CA PHE A 68 3.66 17.89 3.15
C PHE A 68 3.70 18.71 1.88
N SER A 69 2.89 18.42 0.84
CA SER A 69 2.95 19.16 -0.42
C SER A 69 2.75 20.66 -0.21
N TYR A 70 1.82 21.04 0.66
CA TYR A 70 1.60 22.44 1.02
C TYR A 70 2.83 23.09 1.67
N LEU A 71 3.49 22.39 2.59
CA LEU A 71 4.73 22.88 3.25
C LEU A 71 5.89 22.91 2.28
N VAL A 72 6.02 21.91 1.43
CA VAL A 72 7.08 21.78 0.42
C VAL A 72 6.90 22.82 -0.70
N ASP A 73 5.66 23.10 -1.11
CA ASP A 73 5.36 24.08 -2.16
C ASP A 73 5.58 25.53 -1.68
N ASN A 74 5.34 25.80 -0.39
CA ASN A 74 5.62 27.10 0.22
C ASN A 74 7.08 27.27 0.66
N ALA A 75 7.83 26.18 0.80
CA ALA A 75 9.24 26.23 1.20
C ALA A 75 10.15 26.53 0.00
N LYS A 76 11.12 27.45 0.19
CA LYS A 76 12.07 27.84 -0.86
C LYS A 76 13.47 27.29 -0.57
N GLY A 77 14.20 26.96 -1.64
CA GLY A 77 15.62 26.65 -1.58
C GLY A 77 15.99 25.42 -0.72
N SER A 78 16.83 25.65 0.29
CA SER A 78 17.40 24.59 1.14
C SER A 78 16.36 23.91 2.04
N VAL A 79 15.35 24.67 2.52
CA VAL A 79 14.31 24.16 3.42
C VAL A 79 13.42 23.15 2.66
N ARG A 80 13.03 23.43 1.42
CA ARG A 80 12.28 22.50 0.57
C ARG A 80 13.03 21.18 0.40
N ARG A 81 14.34 21.27 0.15
CA ARG A 81 15.18 20.08 -0.03
C ARG A 81 15.28 19.25 1.26
N ALA A 82 15.47 19.92 2.41
CA ALA A 82 15.52 19.26 3.72
C ALA A 82 14.19 18.54 4.03
N LEU A 83 13.04 19.20 3.82
CA LEU A 83 11.72 18.59 4.04
C LEU A 83 11.51 17.36 3.15
N LEU A 84 11.84 17.41 1.85
CA LEU A 84 11.72 16.28 0.95
C LEU A 84 12.57 15.09 1.39
N ILE A 85 13.82 15.33 1.75
CA ILE A 85 14.74 14.27 2.20
C ILE A 85 14.25 13.66 3.50
N THR A 86 13.93 14.49 4.51
CA THR A 86 13.48 14.00 5.83
C THR A 86 12.18 13.21 5.70
N GLY A 87 11.18 13.73 4.98
CA GLY A 87 9.91 13.05 4.76
C GLY A 87 10.09 11.70 4.03
N THR A 88 10.91 11.67 2.99
CA THR A 88 11.18 10.42 2.26
C THR A 88 11.95 9.43 3.13
N THR A 89 12.91 9.88 3.94
CA THR A 89 13.67 9.02 4.85
C THR A 89 12.77 8.36 5.89
N LEU A 90 11.84 9.12 6.48
CA LEU A 90 10.86 8.57 7.43
C LEU A 90 9.96 7.53 6.79
N ILE A 91 9.46 7.78 5.57
CA ILE A 91 8.64 6.83 4.81
C ILE A 91 9.44 5.55 4.52
N VAL A 92 10.67 5.68 4.04
CA VAL A 92 11.53 4.53 3.74
C VAL A 92 11.84 3.72 5.00
N LEU A 93 12.12 4.38 6.12
CA LEU A 93 12.35 3.72 7.41
C LEU A 93 11.11 2.92 7.84
N PHE A 94 9.94 3.52 7.78
CA PHE A 94 8.67 2.85 8.11
C PHE A 94 8.41 1.64 7.20
N LEU A 95 8.61 1.79 5.89
CA LEU A 95 8.44 0.71 4.93
C LEU A 95 9.48 -0.42 5.11
N ALA A 96 10.70 -0.09 5.55
CA ALA A 96 11.72 -1.08 5.88
C ALA A 96 11.31 -1.91 7.11
N VAL A 97 10.73 -1.29 8.13
CA VAL A 97 10.17 -1.98 9.29
C VAL A 97 9.04 -2.93 8.86
N LEU A 98 8.12 -2.47 8.00
CA LEU A 98 7.05 -3.31 7.45
C LEU A 98 7.60 -4.47 6.61
N LEU A 99 8.65 -4.26 5.85
CA LEU A 99 9.28 -5.30 5.03
C LEU A 99 9.88 -6.40 5.92
N ILE A 100 10.61 -6.03 6.97
CA ILE A 100 11.28 -6.99 7.86
C ILE A 100 10.24 -7.75 8.70
N TRP A 101 9.43 -7.05 9.48
CA TRP A 101 8.46 -7.67 10.38
C TRP A 101 7.29 -8.32 9.63
N GLY A 102 6.84 -7.73 8.54
CA GLY A 102 5.84 -8.34 7.66
C GLY A 102 6.38 -9.62 7.00
N GLY A 103 7.66 -9.64 6.64
CA GLY A 103 8.34 -10.83 6.12
C GLY A 103 8.43 -11.94 7.17
N GLU A 104 8.90 -11.63 8.37
CA GLU A 104 8.95 -12.59 9.50
C GLU A 104 7.56 -13.15 9.81
N MET A 105 6.55 -12.30 9.88
CA MET A 105 5.17 -12.72 10.13
C MET A 105 4.65 -13.66 9.04
N THR A 106 4.92 -13.36 7.77
CA THR A 106 4.50 -14.18 6.62
C THR A 106 5.15 -15.56 6.67
N ILE A 107 6.47 -15.61 6.92
CA ILE A 107 7.22 -16.86 7.06
C ILE A 107 6.70 -17.67 8.25
N ALA A 108 6.53 -17.05 9.42
CA ALA A 108 6.03 -17.71 10.62
C ALA A 108 4.63 -18.30 10.43
N GLN A 109 3.75 -17.62 9.70
CA GLN A 109 2.41 -18.13 9.38
C GLN A 109 2.48 -19.30 8.40
N GLY A 110 3.36 -19.24 7.40
CA GLY A 110 3.60 -20.33 6.46
C GLY A 110 4.12 -21.60 7.16
N LEU A 111 5.13 -21.46 8.04
CA LEU A 111 5.72 -22.56 8.79
C LEU A 111 4.73 -23.19 9.79
N ARG A 112 3.86 -22.41 10.39
CA ARG A 112 2.85 -22.89 11.34
C ARG A 112 1.61 -23.47 10.67
N GLY A 113 1.52 -23.44 9.33
CA GLY A 113 0.37 -23.93 8.58
C GLY A 113 -0.94 -23.20 8.93
N ARG A 114 -0.87 -21.92 9.33
CA ARG A 114 -2.08 -21.16 9.68
C ARG A 114 -2.97 -21.00 8.46
N ALA A 115 -4.19 -21.49 8.61
CA ALA A 115 -5.25 -21.31 7.63
C ALA A 115 -6.39 -20.46 8.23
N THR A 116 -7.16 -19.86 7.36
CA THR A 116 -8.35 -19.10 7.73
C THR A 116 -9.42 -20.05 8.29
N PRO A 117 -10.11 -19.70 9.40
CA PRO A 117 -11.03 -20.60 10.09
C PRO A 117 -12.20 -21.08 9.24
N SER A 118 -12.78 -20.20 8.39
CA SER A 118 -13.99 -20.51 7.64
C SER A 118 -13.72 -21.14 6.27
N LEU A 119 -12.61 -20.76 5.61
CA LEU A 119 -12.32 -21.16 4.23
C LEU A 119 -11.12 -22.11 4.11
N GLY A 120 -10.31 -22.24 5.15
CA GLY A 120 -9.09 -23.07 5.11
C GLY A 120 -8.00 -22.53 4.16
N ILE A 121 -8.10 -21.29 3.73
CA ILE A 121 -7.08 -20.66 2.86
C ILE A 121 -5.84 -20.33 3.69
N PRO A 122 -4.63 -20.62 3.20
CA PRO A 122 -3.40 -20.29 3.92
C PRO A 122 -3.27 -18.78 4.15
N GLN A 123 -3.19 -18.36 5.42
CA GLN A 123 -3.21 -16.93 5.78
C GLN A 123 -1.97 -16.16 5.30
N TRP A 124 -0.83 -16.83 5.11
CA TRP A 124 0.39 -16.23 4.57
C TRP A 124 0.21 -15.58 3.19
N LEU A 125 -0.76 -16.06 2.38
CA LEU A 125 -1.08 -15.49 1.07
C LEU A 125 -1.52 -14.02 1.17
N PHE A 126 -2.37 -13.71 2.12
CA PHE A 126 -2.84 -12.34 2.36
C PHE A 126 -1.76 -11.48 3.03
N THR A 127 -1.06 -12.06 4.00
CA THR A 127 0.01 -11.37 4.74
C THR A 127 1.21 -11.04 3.86
N LEU A 128 1.45 -11.81 2.78
CA LEU A 128 2.50 -11.55 1.79
C LEU A 128 2.38 -10.16 1.14
N SER A 129 1.18 -9.59 1.11
CA SER A 129 0.97 -8.22 0.63
C SER A 129 1.75 -7.16 1.41
N ILE A 130 2.03 -7.41 2.70
CA ILE A 130 2.75 -6.47 3.58
C ILE A 130 4.22 -6.31 3.16
N PRO A 131 5.03 -7.39 3.09
CA PRO A 131 6.42 -7.26 2.64
C PRO A 131 6.54 -6.85 1.17
N LEU A 132 5.61 -7.28 0.31
CA LEU A 132 5.58 -6.84 -1.09
C LEU A 132 5.33 -5.34 -1.20
N ALA A 133 4.37 -4.80 -0.45
CA ALA A 133 4.09 -3.38 -0.40
C ALA A 133 5.29 -2.60 0.19
N GLY A 134 5.95 -3.14 1.22
CA GLY A 134 7.18 -2.57 1.77
C GLY A 134 8.27 -2.42 0.72
N LEU A 135 8.55 -3.48 -0.02
CA LEU A 135 9.56 -3.49 -1.08
C LEU A 135 9.21 -2.52 -2.23
N LEU A 136 7.99 -2.64 -2.78
CA LEU A 136 7.53 -1.77 -3.86
C LEU A 136 7.47 -0.31 -3.43
N GLY A 137 7.02 -0.06 -2.21
CA GLY A 137 6.93 1.29 -1.64
C GLY A 137 8.31 1.95 -1.48
N ILE A 138 9.33 1.23 -1.02
CA ILE A 138 10.71 1.74 -0.93
C ILE A 138 11.20 2.13 -2.32
N LEU A 139 11.04 1.25 -3.32
CA LEU A 139 11.45 1.53 -4.69
C LEU A 139 10.75 2.78 -5.25
N ARG A 140 9.44 2.92 -4.98
CA ARG A 140 8.65 4.07 -5.43
C ARG A 140 9.04 5.36 -4.71
N SER A 141 9.30 5.31 -3.40
CA SER A 141 9.74 6.47 -2.61
C SER A 141 11.07 7.03 -3.12
N ILE A 142 12.03 6.15 -3.42
CA ILE A 142 13.32 6.55 -3.99
C ILE A 142 13.15 7.18 -5.38
N GLN A 143 12.30 6.60 -6.23
CA GLN A 143 12.00 7.17 -7.56
C GLN A 143 11.33 8.54 -7.45
N ALA A 144 10.35 8.70 -6.57
CA ALA A 144 9.66 9.96 -6.33
C ALA A 144 10.62 11.06 -5.84
N LEU A 145 11.52 10.72 -4.91
CA LEU A 145 12.54 11.65 -4.42
C LEU A 145 13.47 12.12 -5.53
N ARG A 146 13.97 11.19 -6.35
CA ARG A 146 14.86 11.54 -7.49
C ARG A 146 14.17 12.50 -8.46
N THR A 147 12.91 12.25 -8.80
CA THR A 147 12.13 13.12 -9.70
C THR A 147 11.90 14.50 -9.08
N ALA A 148 11.54 14.56 -7.80
CA ALA A 148 11.31 15.83 -7.11
C ALA A 148 12.57 16.72 -7.01
N LEU A 149 13.74 16.08 -6.79
CA LEU A 149 15.01 16.78 -6.76
C LEU A 149 15.47 17.29 -8.15
N GLN A 150 15.14 16.58 -9.22
CA GLN A 150 15.45 16.99 -10.60
C GLN A 150 14.61 18.20 -11.03
N ILE A 151 13.31 18.19 -10.73
CA ILE A 151 12.40 19.31 -11.02
C ILE A 151 12.85 20.58 -10.28
N GLY A 152 13.24 20.46 -9.00
CA GLY A 152 13.74 21.59 -8.22
C GLY A 152 15.04 22.20 -8.77
N ARG A 153 15.89 21.43 -9.45
CA ARG A 153 17.11 21.93 -10.11
C ARG A 153 16.80 22.68 -11.40
N ALA A 154 15.81 22.23 -12.17
CA ALA A 154 15.40 22.88 -13.43
C ALA A 154 14.81 24.28 -13.17
N SER A 155 13.95 24.42 -12.16
CA SER A 155 13.33 25.71 -11.84
C SER A 155 14.31 26.75 -11.26
N CYS A 156 15.43 26.33 -10.67
CA CYS A 156 16.49 27.25 -10.27
C CYS A 156 17.35 27.75 -11.44
N ARG A 157 17.41 27.00 -12.54
CA ARG A 157 18.21 27.35 -13.74
C ARG A 157 17.51 28.35 -14.66
N GLU A 158 16.17 28.39 -14.61
CA GLU A 158 15.38 29.36 -15.40
C GLU A 158 15.28 30.77 -14.76
N ARG A 159 15.75 30.92 -13.52
CA ARG A 159 15.71 32.22 -12.80
C ARG A 159 17.06 32.98 -12.79
N VAL A 160 18.04 32.49 -13.55
CA VAL A 160 19.31 33.17 -13.82
C VAL A 160 19.39 33.56 -15.29
#